data_e53d0afec93a4821ab5fc60f271f8ea6
#
_entry.id   e53d0afec93a4821ab5fc60f271f8ea6
#
_cell.length_a   1.000
_cell.length_b   1.000
_cell.length_c   1.000
_cell.angle_alpha   90.00
_cell.angle_beta   90.00
_cell.angle_gamma   90.00
#
_symmetry.space_group_name_H-M   'P 1'
#
loop_
_entity.id
_entity.type
_entity.pdbx_description
1 polymer ?
#
loop_
_entity_poly.entity_id
_entity_poly.type
_entity_poly.pdbx_seq_one_letter_code
_entity_poly.pdbx_strand_id
1 'polypeptide(L)'
;MIVSRAPLRMSFVGGGSDLPSYYKQEGGAVLSTSVDKYMYVTVNKKFDNDIRLSYSITENESSIQQIKHPIVRNTLELLDIQGGVEITSISDIPSQGSGLGSSSSYTVALLHALYAYKGESISREELGRLSSHIEIDLCGDRIGKQDQYAAAFGGLNLIEFNEDDSVVVSPVICKPETIKKMEESIIVFYTGRTRSASALLSEQSDNMKQADKRELMSNMVSLAYDMRNLLENDDIEPLGELLDQNWQLKRQMTVGISDSQIDGWYNKGMLAGATG
;
A
#
# COMPACT_ATOMS: atom_id res chain seq x y z
N MET A 1 23.11 15.00 4.19
CA MET A 1 22.13 14.38 3.28
C MET A 1 21.58 13.11 3.93
N ILE A 2 20.28 12.97 3.97
CA ILE A 2 19.57 11.77 4.43
C ILE A 2 19.02 11.06 3.19
N VAL A 3 19.08 9.74 3.17
CA VAL A 3 18.45 8.91 2.14
C VAL A 3 17.57 7.88 2.85
N SER A 4 16.30 7.89 2.56
CA SER A 4 15.33 6.88 3.00
C SER A 4 14.82 6.10 1.80
N ARG A 5 14.50 4.82 2.02
CA ARG A 5 13.78 4.02 1.05
C ARG A 5 12.65 3.26 1.72
N ALA A 6 11.51 3.16 1.04
CA ALA A 6 10.41 2.30 1.44
C ALA A 6 10.08 1.32 0.31
N PRO A 7 9.81 0.05 0.61
CA PRO A 7 9.46 -0.93 -0.40
C PRO A 7 8.04 -0.65 -0.96
N LEU A 8 7.83 -1.06 -2.20
CA LEU A 8 6.49 -1.22 -2.74
C LEU A 8 5.89 -2.53 -2.22
N ARG A 9 4.57 -2.68 -2.31
CA ARG A 9 3.85 -3.84 -1.78
C ARG A 9 2.99 -4.52 -2.83
N MET A 10 2.80 -5.82 -2.64
CA MET A 10 1.79 -6.62 -3.31
C MET A 10 0.88 -7.24 -2.24
N SER A 11 -0.43 -7.05 -2.36
CA SER A 11 -1.42 -7.69 -1.48
C SER A 11 -1.99 -8.92 -2.17
N PHE A 12 -1.94 -10.07 -1.50
CA PHE A 12 -2.44 -11.32 -2.03
C PHE A 12 -3.96 -11.43 -1.88
N VAL A 13 -4.44 -11.31 -0.66
CA VAL A 13 -5.84 -11.51 -0.29
C VAL A 13 -6.29 -10.48 0.77
N GLY A 14 -7.60 -10.25 0.89
CA GLY A 14 -8.19 -9.38 1.91
C GLY A 14 -8.26 -7.89 1.54
N GLY A 15 -7.63 -7.48 0.43
CA GLY A 15 -7.53 -6.06 0.07
C GLY A 15 -8.88 -5.36 -0.11
N GLY A 16 -9.03 -4.21 0.55
CA GLY A 16 -10.25 -3.41 0.64
C GLY A 16 -10.95 -3.54 1.99
N SER A 17 -10.62 -4.55 2.82
CA SER A 17 -11.09 -4.66 4.19
C SER A 17 -10.46 -3.60 5.11
N ASP A 18 -9.42 -2.93 4.64
CA ASP A 18 -8.73 -1.81 5.27
C ASP A 18 -9.45 -0.46 5.13
N LEU A 19 -10.64 -0.43 4.50
CA LEU A 19 -11.49 0.76 4.41
C LEU A 19 -12.30 0.94 5.71
N PRO A 20 -12.41 2.18 6.25
CA PRO A 20 -13.17 2.45 7.48
C PRO A 20 -14.63 2.03 7.42
N SER A 21 -15.23 2.04 6.22
CA SER A 21 -16.60 1.57 5.99
C SER A 21 -16.81 0.08 6.29
N TYR A 22 -15.74 -0.71 6.34
CA TYR A 22 -15.77 -2.13 6.66
C TYR A 22 -15.15 -2.40 8.04
N TYR A 23 -13.82 -2.14 8.24
CA TYR A 23 -13.14 -2.61 9.46
C TYR A 23 -13.69 -2.02 10.76
N LYS A 24 -14.31 -0.84 10.73
CA LYS A 24 -14.94 -0.25 11.92
C LYS A 24 -16.17 -0.99 12.42
N GLN A 25 -16.66 -1.98 11.68
CA GLN A 25 -17.84 -2.78 12.02
C GLN A 25 -17.51 -4.25 12.24
N GLU A 26 -16.55 -4.81 11.50
CA GLU A 26 -16.33 -6.25 11.43
C GLU A 26 -14.83 -6.62 11.57
N GLY A 27 -13.96 -5.62 11.71
CA GLY A 27 -12.52 -5.84 11.59
C GLY A 27 -12.11 -6.19 10.16
N GLY A 28 -10.84 -5.98 9.82
CA GLY A 28 -10.31 -6.28 8.48
C GLY A 28 -8.96 -6.97 8.58
N ALA A 29 -8.57 -7.69 7.53
CA ALA A 29 -7.24 -8.27 7.44
C ALA A 29 -6.78 -8.38 5.98
N VAL A 30 -5.48 -8.13 5.77
CA VAL A 30 -4.82 -8.23 4.47
C VAL A 30 -3.53 -9.02 4.63
N LEU A 31 -3.31 -10.01 3.77
CA LEU A 31 -2.00 -10.64 3.63
C LEU A 31 -1.22 -9.96 2.50
N SER A 32 -0.07 -9.40 2.84
CA SER A 32 0.72 -8.56 1.95
C SER A 32 2.21 -8.87 2.05
N THR A 33 2.92 -8.72 0.95
CA THR A 33 4.39 -8.78 0.91
C THR A 33 4.99 -7.55 0.28
N SER A 34 6.20 -7.20 0.71
CA SER A 34 7.04 -6.25 0.00
C SER A 34 7.57 -6.86 -1.29
N VAL A 35 7.74 -6.04 -2.32
CA VAL A 35 8.45 -6.41 -3.55
C VAL A 35 9.81 -5.74 -3.58
N ASP A 36 10.79 -6.32 -4.32
CA ASP A 36 12.14 -5.74 -4.49
C ASP A 36 12.12 -4.56 -5.48
N LYS A 37 11.24 -3.61 -5.21
CA LYS A 37 11.12 -2.31 -5.85
C LYS A 37 10.82 -1.27 -4.79
N TYR A 38 11.45 -0.11 -4.92
CA TYR A 38 11.49 0.87 -3.84
C TYR A 38 11.10 2.26 -4.33
N MET A 39 10.61 3.03 -3.39
CA MET A 39 10.56 4.48 -3.43
C MET A 39 11.71 5.03 -2.60
N TYR A 40 12.52 5.90 -3.18
CA TYR A 40 13.64 6.58 -2.54
C TYR A 40 13.30 8.04 -2.34
N VAL A 41 13.60 8.57 -1.15
CA VAL A 41 13.50 10.00 -0.84
C VAL A 41 14.81 10.46 -0.24
N THR A 42 15.37 11.52 -0.79
CA THR A 42 16.53 12.20 -0.23
C THR A 42 16.11 13.53 0.36
N VAL A 43 16.65 13.85 1.54
CA VAL A 43 16.45 15.14 2.21
C VAL A 43 17.81 15.76 2.49
N ASN A 44 17.98 16.99 2.05
CA ASN A 44 19.22 17.75 2.28
C ASN A 44 18.90 19.15 2.80
N LYS A 45 19.80 19.71 3.63
CA LYS A 45 19.68 21.09 4.08
C LYS A 45 20.11 22.03 2.95
N LYS A 46 19.28 23.05 2.68
CA LYS A 46 19.65 24.14 1.77
C LYS A 46 20.43 25.23 2.49
N PHE A 47 21.15 26.04 1.70
CA PHE A 47 21.87 27.20 2.19
C PHE A 47 20.92 28.36 2.54
N ASP A 48 19.90 28.54 1.72
CA ASP A 48 18.80 29.50 1.91
C ASP A 48 17.62 28.86 2.64
N ASN A 49 16.56 29.64 2.91
CA ASN A 49 15.35 29.16 3.57
C ASN A 49 14.27 28.63 2.62
N ASP A 50 14.53 28.61 1.31
CA ASP A 50 13.56 28.11 0.35
C ASP A 50 13.39 26.60 0.44
N ILE A 51 12.32 26.09 -0.12
CA ILE A 51 12.01 24.66 -0.24
C ILE A 51 12.17 24.25 -1.70
N ARG A 52 12.99 23.27 -1.97
CA ARG A 52 13.11 22.67 -3.30
C ARG A 52 12.61 21.25 -3.28
N LEU A 53 11.66 20.96 -4.17
CA LEU A 53 11.14 19.61 -4.39
C LEU A 53 11.48 19.17 -5.81
N SER A 54 11.95 17.92 -5.96
CA SER A 54 12.22 17.30 -7.25
C SER A 54 11.58 15.90 -7.28
N TYR A 55 10.55 15.75 -8.11
CA TYR A 55 9.84 14.49 -8.36
C TYR A 55 9.55 14.39 -9.85
N SER A 56 8.30 14.19 -10.33
CA SER A 56 7.97 14.29 -11.77
C SER A 56 8.10 15.71 -12.33
N ILE A 57 8.05 16.70 -11.45
CA ILE A 57 8.34 18.12 -11.72
C ILE A 57 9.30 18.67 -10.68
N THR A 58 9.81 19.88 -10.88
CA THR A 58 10.58 20.61 -9.86
C THR A 58 9.79 21.82 -9.40
N GLU A 59 9.66 21.95 -8.08
CA GLU A 59 9.12 23.12 -7.40
C GLU A 59 10.25 23.84 -6.62
N ASN A 60 10.26 25.19 -6.63
CA ASN A 60 11.11 25.99 -5.77
C ASN A 60 10.21 27.05 -5.15
N GLU A 61 9.97 26.93 -3.84
CA GLU A 61 8.97 27.73 -3.15
C GLU A 61 9.58 28.38 -1.89
N SER A 62 9.17 29.59 -1.59
CA SER A 62 9.64 30.34 -0.42
C SER A 62 8.84 30.04 0.85
N SER A 63 7.75 29.32 0.74
CA SER A 63 6.90 28.90 1.88
C SER A 63 6.19 27.58 1.61
N ILE A 64 5.82 26.88 2.69
CA ILE A 64 5.12 25.58 2.63
C ILE A 64 3.78 25.72 1.89
N GLN A 65 3.06 26.82 2.07
CA GLN A 65 1.72 27.04 1.50
C GLN A 65 1.72 27.11 -0.03
N GLN A 66 2.87 27.40 -0.64
CA GLN A 66 3.03 27.47 -2.10
C GLN A 66 3.30 26.11 -2.72
N ILE A 67 3.67 25.10 -1.91
CA ILE A 67 3.94 23.75 -2.38
C ILE A 67 2.67 23.13 -2.96
N LYS A 68 2.75 22.65 -4.19
CA LYS A 68 1.63 22.01 -4.90
C LYS A 68 1.43 20.55 -4.49
N HIS A 69 2.52 19.87 -4.15
CA HIS A 69 2.47 18.46 -3.75
C HIS A 69 1.83 18.31 -2.36
N PRO A 70 0.58 17.79 -2.24
CA PRO A 70 -0.17 17.86 -0.99
C PRO A 70 0.49 17.03 0.13
N ILE A 71 1.01 15.85 -0.19
CA ILE A 71 1.70 15.00 0.81
C ILE A 71 2.90 15.74 1.40
N VAL A 72 3.75 16.37 0.56
CA VAL A 72 4.92 17.09 1.05
C VAL A 72 4.50 18.26 1.91
N ARG A 73 3.56 19.09 1.43
CA ARG A 73 3.07 20.25 2.16
C ARG A 73 2.56 19.84 3.55
N ASN A 74 1.65 18.89 3.62
CA ASN A 74 1.06 18.43 4.88
C ASN A 74 2.12 17.78 5.81
N THR A 75 3.11 17.05 5.25
CA THR A 75 4.17 16.45 6.05
C THR A 75 5.11 17.52 6.65
N LEU A 76 5.49 18.54 5.87
CA LEU A 76 6.32 19.62 6.38
C LEU A 76 5.59 20.46 7.44
N GLU A 77 4.30 20.76 7.25
CA GLU A 77 3.45 21.42 8.25
C GLU A 77 3.34 20.59 9.53
N LEU A 78 3.06 19.28 9.42
CA LEU A 78 2.94 18.37 10.56
C LEU A 78 4.22 18.31 11.40
N LEU A 79 5.40 18.38 10.74
CA LEU A 79 6.70 18.30 11.39
C LEU A 79 7.29 19.65 11.77
N ASP A 80 6.57 20.76 11.53
CA ASP A 80 7.02 22.14 11.77
C ASP A 80 8.35 22.46 11.07
N ILE A 81 8.53 22.02 9.83
CA ILE A 81 9.71 22.31 9.01
C ILE A 81 9.38 23.46 8.06
N GLN A 82 9.75 24.68 8.42
CA GLN A 82 9.33 25.89 7.73
C GLN A 82 10.03 26.16 6.39
N GLY A 83 11.20 25.56 6.15
CA GLY A 83 12.00 25.71 4.93
C GLY A 83 13.45 25.30 5.10
N GLY A 84 14.31 25.73 4.19
CA GLY A 84 15.74 25.40 4.18
C GLY A 84 15.99 23.93 3.83
N VAL A 85 15.11 23.32 3.04
CA VAL A 85 15.15 21.88 2.75
C VAL A 85 15.02 21.61 1.25
N GLU A 86 15.83 20.68 0.76
CA GLU A 86 15.72 20.10 -0.58
C GLU A 86 15.31 18.63 -0.47
N ILE A 87 14.24 18.27 -1.16
CA ILE A 87 13.66 16.93 -1.16
C ILE A 87 13.63 16.42 -2.59
N THR A 88 14.24 15.25 -2.84
CA THR A 88 14.19 14.59 -4.15
C THR A 88 13.67 13.18 -4.00
N SER A 89 12.80 12.75 -4.90
CA SER A 89 12.27 11.38 -4.94
C SER A 89 12.60 10.68 -6.24
N ILE A 90 12.89 9.38 -6.13
CA ILE A 90 13.16 8.47 -7.25
C ILE A 90 12.38 7.18 -6.97
N SER A 91 11.78 6.61 -7.99
CA SER A 91 11.05 5.33 -7.92
C SER A 91 11.61 4.33 -8.92
N ASP A 92 11.73 3.06 -8.51
CA ASP A 92 12.16 1.97 -9.39
C ASP A 92 11.14 1.61 -10.47
N ILE A 93 9.90 2.04 -10.30
CA ILE A 93 8.81 1.85 -11.27
C ILE A 93 8.03 3.15 -11.46
N PRO A 94 7.23 3.28 -12.54
CA PRO A 94 6.35 4.44 -12.70
C PRO A 94 5.49 4.67 -11.46
N SER A 95 5.55 5.88 -10.89
CA SER A 95 4.94 6.22 -9.59
C SER A 95 3.42 6.32 -9.63
N GLN A 96 2.82 6.47 -10.82
CA GLN A 96 1.37 6.64 -10.96
C GLN A 96 0.70 5.38 -11.50
N GLY A 97 -0.32 4.91 -10.77
CA GLY A 97 -1.23 3.87 -11.24
C GLY A 97 -0.63 2.48 -11.40
N SER A 98 0.50 2.20 -10.73
CA SER A 98 1.12 0.86 -10.75
C SER A 98 0.34 -0.19 -9.96
N GLY A 99 -0.53 0.22 -9.03
CA GLY A 99 -1.25 -0.67 -8.13
C GLY A 99 -0.40 -1.26 -6.99
N LEU A 100 0.87 -0.86 -6.88
CA LEU A 100 1.84 -1.40 -5.91
C LEU A 100 2.07 -0.50 -4.68
N GLY A 101 1.14 0.41 -4.37
CA GLY A 101 1.21 1.27 -3.18
C GLY A 101 2.25 2.39 -3.27
N SER A 102 2.57 2.88 -4.48
CA SER A 102 3.68 3.85 -4.70
C SER A 102 3.49 5.16 -3.93
N SER A 103 2.27 5.68 -3.81
CA SER A 103 1.97 6.91 -3.07
C SER A 103 2.31 6.75 -1.60
N SER A 104 1.82 5.68 -0.98
CA SER A 104 2.03 5.41 0.43
C SER A 104 3.50 5.05 0.74
N SER A 105 4.17 4.33 -0.16
CA SER A 105 5.63 4.12 -0.04
C SER A 105 6.40 5.44 -0.10
N TYR A 106 5.93 6.41 -0.92
CA TYR A 106 6.49 7.76 -0.95
C TYR A 106 6.28 8.49 0.39
N THR A 107 5.04 8.47 0.91
CA THR A 107 4.70 9.12 2.18
C THR A 107 5.53 8.54 3.34
N VAL A 108 5.66 7.22 3.40
CA VAL A 108 6.49 6.52 4.40
C VAL A 108 7.97 6.90 4.28
N ALA A 109 8.53 6.87 3.05
CA ALA A 109 9.94 7.23 2.84
C ALA A 109 10.21 8.70 3.16
N LEU A 110 9.30 9.61 2.78
CA LEU A 110 9.40 11.03 3.07
C LEU A 110 9.36 11.31 4.57
N LEU A 111 8.37 10.77 5.26
CA LEU A 111 8.19 10.95 6.69
C LEU A 111 9.42 10.42 7.46
N HIS A 112 9.88 9.22 7.12
CA HIS A 112 11.07 8.63 7.74
C HIS A 112 12.35 9.47 7.49
N ALA A 113 12.53 9.99 6.27
CA ALA A 113 13.67 10.85 5.95
C ALA A 113 13.62 12.18 6.74
N LEU A 114 12.43 12.76 6.90
CA LEU A 114 12.26 14.03 7.62
C LEU A 114 12.43 13.86 9.15
N TYR A 115 11.98 12.76 9.73
CA TYR A 115 12.31 12.42 11.14
C TYR A 115 13.82 12.32 11.34
N ALA A 116 14.52 11.58 10.47
CA ALA A 116 15.96 11.47 10.51
C ALA A 116 16.65 12.83 10.28
N TYR A 117 16.09 13.70 9.43
CA TYR A 117 16.59 15.06 9.19
C TYR A 117 16.48 15.93 10.46
N LYS A 118 15.43 15.77 11.26
CA LYS A 118 15.27 16.40 12.57
C LYS A 118 16.16 15.80 13.66
N GLY A 119 16.80 14.65 13.40
CA GLY A 119 17.57 13.90 14.41
C GLY A 119 16.69 13.09 15.36
N GLU A 120 15.46 12.82 14.98
CA GLU A 120 14.47 12.06 15.73
C GLU A 120 14.31 10.65 15.14
N SER A 121 13.94 9.69 15.99
CA SER A 121 13.56 8.33 15.56
C SER A 121 12.05 8.15 15.60
N ILE A 122 11.53 7.28 14.74
CA ILE A 122 10.12 6.94 14.67
C ILE A 122 9.98 5.42 14.57
N SER A 123 9.02 4.83 15.29
CA SER A 123 8.73 3.39 15.19
C SER A 123 8.00 3.07 13.88
N ARG A 124 8.00 1.79 13.48
CA ARG A 124 7.28 1.35 12.26
C ARG A 124 5.78 1.54 12.38
N GLU A 125 5.24 1.27 13.57
CA GLU A 125 3.83 1.47 13.90
C GLU A 125 3.42 2.94 13.73
N GLU A 126 4.19 3.84 14.33
CA GLU A 126 3.94 5.27 14.27
C GLU A 126 4.16 5.82 12.85
N LEU A 127 5.13 5.27 12.13
CA LEU A 127 5.38 5.62 10.73
C LEU A 127 4.18 5.24 9.84
N GLY A 128 3.61 4.04 10.01
CA GLY A 128 2.40 3.61 9.32
C GLY A 128 1.19 4.47 9.70
N ARG A 129 1.01 4.76 11.00
CA ARG A 129 -0.08 5.57 11.52
C ARG A 129 -0.06 7.00 10.99
N LEU A 130 1.09 7.67 11.09
CA LEU A 130 1.24 9.06 10.62
C LEU A 130 1.16 9.16 9.09
N SER A 131 1.70 8.19 8.35
CA SER A 131 1.56 8.15 6.89
C SER A 131 0.10 8.00 6.48
N SER A 132 -0.67 7.16 7.17
CA SER A 132 -2.12 7.03 6.96
C SER A 132 -2.84 8.34 7.27
N HIS A 133 -2.50 9.00 8.38
CA HIS A 133 -3.06 10.29 8.76
C HIS A 133 -2.78 11.37 7.71
N ILE A 134 -1.57 11.42 7.18
CA ILE A 134 -1.21 12.41 6.13
C ILE A 134 -2.04 12.20 4.86
N GLU A 135 -2.12 10.96 4.35
CA GLU A 135 -2.83 10.70 3.09
C GLU A 135 -4.36 10.77 3.27
N ILE A 136 -4.90 10.13 4.31
CA ILE A 136 -6.35 10.00 4.49
C ILE A 136 -6.97 11.26 5.07
N ASP A 137 -6.43 11.77 6.18
CA ASP A 137 -7.06 12.85 6.92
C ASP A 137 -6.63 14.25 6.40
N LEU A 138 -5.31 14.44 6.18
CA LEU A 138 -4.78 15.76 5.79
C LEU A 138 -4.86 16.01 4.27
N CYS A 139 -4.63 14.98 3.44
CA CYS A 139 -4.81 15.09 1.98
C CYS A 139 -6.25 14.82 1.55
N GLY A 140 -7.05 14.11 2.35
CA GLY A 140 -8.44 13.77 2.06
C GLY A 140 -8.59 12.64 1.04
N ASP A 141 -7.59 11.78 0.90
CA ASP A 141 -7.63 10.66 -0.02
C ASP A 141 -8.58 9.56 0.48
N ARG A 142 -9.45 9.08 -0.41
CA ARG A 142 -10.41 8.01 -0.11
C ARG A 142 -9.76 6.63 -0.34
N ILE A 143 -8.84 6.28 0.53
CA ILE A 143 -8.07 5.03 0.50
C ILE A 143 -8.14 4.32 1.85
N GLY A 144 -7.70 3.08 1.89
CA GLY A 144 -7.48 2.32 3.13
C GLY A 144 -6.08 2.52 3.69
N LYS A 145 -5.76 1.79 4.76
CA LYS A 145 -4.52 1.94 5.53
C LYS A 145 -3.45 0.89 5.18
N GLN A 146 -3.76 -0.12 4.38
CA GLN A 146 -2.87 -1.27 4.16
C GLN A 146 -1.50 -0.86 3.59
N ASP A 147 -1.48 0.10 2.67
CA ASP A 147 -0.31 0.46 1.90
C ASP A 147 0.77 1.11 2.76
N GLN A 148 0.36 2.01 3.65
CA GLN A 148 1.24 2.72 4.57
C GLN A 148 1.89 1.76 5.57
N TYR A 149 1.10 0.84 6.14
CA TYR A 149 1.64 -0.15 7.08
C TYR A 149 2.52 -1.18 6.37
N ALA A 150 2.13 -1.66 5.19
CA ALA A 150 2.96 -2.57 4.41
C ALA A 150 4.31 -1.94 4.04
N ALA A 151 4.34 -0.66 3.63
CA ALA A 151 5.56 0.06 3.31
C ALA A 151 6.44 0.37 4.55
N ALA A 152 5.81 0.65 5.71
CA ALA A 152 6.52 0.95 6.96
C ALA A 152 7.19 -0.29 7.57
N PHE A 153 6.52 -1.44 7.52
CA PHE A 153 7.02 -2.68 8.10
C PHE A 153 7.93 -3.47 7.16
N GLY A 154 7.57 -3.53 5.89
CA GLY A 154 8.26 -4.36 4.91
C GLY A 154 8.11 -5.86 5.20
N GLY A 155 8.46 -6.71 4.25
CA GLY A 155 8.39 -8.18 4.38
C GLY A 155 7.00 -8.74 4.11
N LEU A 156 6.78 -10.01 4.53
CA LEU A 156 5.53 -10.74 4.39
C LEU A 156 4.76 -10.68 5.71
N ASN A 157 3.59 -10.04 5.71
CA ASN A 157 2.83 -9.78 6.93
C ASN A 157 1.33 -10.01 6.73
N LEU A 158 0.67 -10.43 7.81
CA LEU A 158 -0.75 -10.21 8.01
C LEU A 158 -0.93 -8.84 8.68
N ILE A 159 -1.73 -7.99 8.09
CA ILE A 159 -2.06 -6.65 8.62
C ILE A 159 -3.53 -6.69 9.01
N GLU A 160 -3.81 -6.51 10.28
CA GLU A 160 -5.16 -6.54 10.87
C GLU A 160 -5.61 -5.13 11.23
N PHE A 161 -6.82 -4.78 10.83
CA PHE A 161 -7.45 -3.47 11.07
C PHE A 161 -8.59 -3.66 12.04
N ASN A 162 -8.46 -3.12 13.25
CA ASN A 162 -9.43 -3.30 14.32
C ASN A 162 -10.52 -2.22 14.31
N GLU A 163 -11.66 -2.53 14.91
CA GLU A 163 -12.82 -1.63 15.01
C GLU A 163 -12.50 -0.32 15.75
N ASP A 164 -11.55 -0.35 16.69
CA ASP A 164 -11.06 0.79 17.47
C ASP A 164 -10.03 1.66 16.71
N ASP A 165 -9.85 1.43 15.42
CA ASP A 165 -8.89 2.12 14.56
C ASP A 165 -7.42 1.69 14.72
N SER A 166 -7.11 0.81 15.67
CA SER A 166 -5.77 0.24 15.82
C SER A 166 -5.43 -0.72 14.68
N VAL A 167 -4.14 -0.83 14.37
CA VAL A 167 -3.62 -1.75 13.36
C VAL A 167 -2.55 -2.62 13.96
N VAL A 168 -2.68 -3.93 13.75
CA VAL A 168 -1.69 -4.91 14.18
C VAL A 168 -1.01 -5.50 12.95
N VAL A 169 0.32 -5.49 12.92
CA VAL A 169 1.11 -6.08 11.85
C VAL A 169 1.87 -7.27 12.39
N SER A 170 1.52 -8.45 11.92
CA SER A 170 2.11 -9.71 12.33
C SER A 170 2.93 -10.31 11.19
N PRO A 171 4.26 -10.50 11.33
CA PRO A 171 5.05 -11.18 10.31
C PRO A 171 4.58 -12.63 10.17
N VAL A 172 4.47 -13.10 8.94
CA VAL A 172 4.21 -14.51 8.64
C VAL A 172 5.53 -15.28 8.75
N ILE A 173 5.57 -16.22 9.70
CA ILE A 173 6.77 -16.98 10.00
C ILE A 173 6.70 -18.33 9.29
N CYS A 174 7.50 -18.48 8.22
CA CYS A 174 7.65 -19.73 7.47
C CYS A 174 9.12 -19.97 7.13
N LYS A 175 9.44 -21.15 6.62
CA LYS A 175 10.82 -21.50 6.27
C LYS A 175 11.32 -20.67 5.08
N PRO A 176 12.64 -20.39 5.00
CA PRO A 176 13.23 -19.71 3.85
C PRO A 176 12.93 -20.41 2.52
N GLU A 177 12.87 -21.75 2.53
CA GLU A 177 12.54 -22.58 1.36
C GLU A 177 11.10 -22.34 0.88
N THR A 178 10.18 -22.09 1.80
CA THR A 178 8.77 -21.77 1.52
C THR A 178 8.66 -20.41 0.83
N ILE A 179 9.36 -19.39 1.35
CA ILE A 179 9.46 -18.07 0.71
C ILE A 179 10.03 -18.20 -0.70
N LYS A 180 11.13 -18.93 -0.85
CA LYS A 180 11.78 -19.12 -2.15
C LYS A 180 10.85 -19.82 -3.16
N LYS A 181 10.16 -20.87 -2.77
CA LYS A 181 9.20 -21.56 -3.63
C LYS A 181 8.05 -20.64 -4.03
N MET A 182 7.54 -19.83 -3.09
CA MET A 182 6.49 -18.85 -3.37
C MET A 182 6.99 -17.83 -4.40
N GLU A 183 8.20 -17.28 -4.24
CA GLU A 183 8.81 -16.35 -5.20
C GLU A 183 8.97 -16.97 -6.59
N GLU A 184 9.42 -18.22 -6.67
CA GLU A 184 9.58 -18.97 -7.92
C GLU A 184 8.25 -19.30 -8.61
N SER A 185 7.14 -19.33 -7.85
CA SER A 185 5.80 -19.66 -8.36
C SER A 185 5.01 -18.43 -8.81
N ILE A 186 5.44 -17.22 -8.46
CA ILE A 186 4.71 -15.98 -8.77
C ILE A 186 5.29 -15.34 -10.03
N ILE A 187 4.42 -15.05 -10.98
CA ILE A 187 4.76 -14.24 -12.17
C ILE A 187 3.91 -12.98 -12.17
N VAL A 188 4.55 -11.81 -12.21
CA VAL A 188 3.88 -10.52 -12.24
C VAL A 188 3.94 -9.92 -13.64
N PHE A 189 2.79 -9.56 -14.19
CA PHE A 189 2.68 -8.91 -15.49
C PHE A 189 2.29 -7.44 -15.33
N TYR A 190 3.11 -6.54 -15.84
CA TYR A 190 2.75 -5.12 -15.92
C TYR A 190 1.80 -4.89 -17.10
N THR A 191 0.59 -4.45 -16.81
CA THR A 191 -0.46 -4.28 -17.82
C THR A 191 -0.32 -3.01 -18.65
N GLY A 192 0.54 -2.05 -18.25
CA GLY A 192 0.67 -0.73 -18.88
C GLY A 192 -0.56 0.17 -18.69
N ARG A 193 -1.51 -0.20 -17.85
CA ARG A 193 -2.75 0.55 -17.60
C ARG A 193 -2.71 1.22 -16.25
N THR A 194 -3.10 2.48 -16.24
CA THR A 194 -3.28 3.24 -15.00
C THR A 194 -4.77 3.37 -14.70
N ARG A 195 -5.16 3.19 -13.44
CA ARG A 195 -6.52 3.39 -12.94
C ARG A 195 -6.50 4.26 -11.70
N SER A 196 -7.54 5.06 -11.52
CA SER A 196 -7.74 5.78 -10.26
C SER A 196 -8.21 4.79 -9.20
N ALA A 197 -7.31 4.43 -8.29
CA ALA A 197 -7.65 3.58 -7.15
C ALA A 197 -8.72 4.24 -6.26
N SER A 198 -8.63 5.57 -6.06
CA SER A 198 -9.55 6.29 -5.17
C SER A 198 -11.01 6.25 -5.65
N ALA A 199 -11.26 6.27 -6.96
CA ALA A 199 -12.61 6.16 -7.50
C ALA A 199 -13.22 4.78 -7.23
N LEU A 200 -12.46 3.70 -7.49
CA LEU A 200 -12.88 2.33 -7.23
C LEU A 200 -13.08 2.06 -5.73
N LEU A 201 -12.18 2.56 -4.89
CA LEU A 201 -12.28 2.41 -3.44
C LEU A 201 -13.43 3.23 -2.84
N SER A 202 -13.75 4.40 -3.42
CA SER A 202 -14.93 5.18 -3.03
C SER A 202 -16.22 4.39 -3.31
N GLU A 203 -16.37 3.81 -4.51
CA GLU A 203 -17.51 2.97 -4.86
C GLU A 203 -17.58 1.72 -3.97
N GLN A 204 -16.45 1.06 -3.73
CA GLN A 204 -16.37 -0.09 -2.83
C GLN A 204 -16.81 0.30 -1.41
N SER A 205 -16.39 1.46 -0.90
CA SER A 205 -16.79 1.98 0.41
C SER A 205 -18.30 2.20 0.49
N ASP A 206 -18.92 2.74 -0.55
CA ASP A 206 -20.38 2.93 -0.60
C ASP A 206 -21.11 1.59 -0.65
N ASN A 207 -20.57 0.60 -1.34
CA ASN A 207 -21.13 -0.75 -1.45
C ASN A 207 -21.14 -1.50 -0.10
N MET A 208 -20.27 -1.14 0.86
CA MET A 208 -20.26 -1.75 2.20
C MET A 208 -21.56 -1.54 3.00
N LYS A 209 -22.47 -0.69 2.55
CA LYS A 209 -23.81 -0.53 3.10
C LYS A 209 -24.71 -1.75 2.79
N GLN A 210 -24.38 -2.56 1.79
CA GLN A 210 -25.11 -3.73 1.33
C GLN A 210 -24.60 -4.99 2.07
N ALA A 211 -25.54 -5.79 2.61
CA ALA A 211 -25.17 -6.97 3.40
C ALA A 211 -24.42 -8.04 2.58
N ASP A 212 -24.84 -8.26 1.33
CA ASP A 212 -24.16 -9.18 0.42
C ASP A 212 -22.71 -8.78 0.12
N LYS A 213 -22.43 -7.48 0.01
CA LYS A 213 -21.06 -6.98 -0.20
C LYS A 213 -20.20 -7.13 1.05
N ARG A 214 -20.78 -6.95 2.23
CA ARG A 214 -20.05 -7.23 3.49
C ARG A 214 -19.72 -8.71 3.63
N GLU A 215 -20.65 -9.61 3.27
CA GLU A 215 -20.39 -11.05 3.28
C GLU A 215 -19.25 -11.44 2.31
N LEU A 216 -19.24 -10.88 1.09
CA LEU A 216 -18.12 -11.07 0.16
C LEU A 216 -16.79 -10.60 0.78
N MET A 217 -16.78 -9.45 1.45
CA MET A 217 -15.58 -8.92 2.11
C MET A 217 -15.14 -9.79 3.29
N SER A 218 -16.08 -10.27 4.10
CA SER A 218 -15.82 -11.20 5.21
C SER A 218 -15.14 -12.48 4.70
N ASN A 219 -15.61 -13.02 3.58
CA ASN A 219 -14.98 -14.16 2.94
C ASN A 219 -13.56 -13.85 2.47
N MET A 220 -13.32 -12.67 1.90
CA MET A 220 -11.97 -12.23 1.50
C MET A 220 -11.03 -12.07 2.72
N VAL A 221 -11.54 -11.59 3.86
CA VAL A 221 -10.80 -11.51 5.12
C VAL A 221 -10.42 -12.90 5.62
N SER A 222 -11.38 -13.86 5.57
CA SER A 222 -11.10 -15.24 5.95
C SER A 222 -9.95 -15.85 5.14
N LEU A 223 -9.91 -15.58 3.82
CA LEU A 223 -8.82 -16.04 2.96
C LEU A 223 -7.43 -15.49 3.39
N ALA A 224 -7.39 -14.31 4.04
CA ALA A 224 -6.12 -13.78 4.56
C ALA A 224 -5.57 -14.62 5.72
N TYR A 225 -6.44 -15.08 6.61
CA TYR A 225 -6.07 -15.99 7.69
C TYR A 225 -5.74 -17.40 7.17
N ASP A 226 -6.49 -17.90 6.19
CA ASP A 226 -6.24 -19.22 5.59
C ASP A 226 -4.88 -19.23 4.90
N MET A 227 -4.57 -18.22 4.09
CA MET A 227 -3.28 -18.10 3.41
C MET A 227 -2.12 -17.97 4.40
N ARG A 228 -2.29 -17.20 5.48
CA ARG A 228 -1.31 -17.16 6.58
C ARG A 228 -1.06 -18.54 7.15
N ASN A 229 -2.13 -19.25 7.50
CA ASN A 229 -2.03 -20.60 8.10
C ASN A 229 -1.29 -21.58 7.17
N LEU A 230 -1.58 -21.56 5.88
CA LEU A 230 -0.87 -22.38 4.88
C LEU A 230 0.63 -22.05 4.86
N LEU A 231 1.00 -20.79 4.79
CA LEU A 231 2.39 -20.35 4.76
C LEU A 231 3.14 -20.72 6.04
N GLU A 232 2.54 -20.55 7.22
CA GLU A 232 3.12 -20.92 8.51
C GLU A 232 3.29 -22.45 8.67
N ASN A 233 2.51 -23.25 7.92
CA ASN A 233 2.66 -24.71 7.84
C ASN A 233 3.54 -25.16 6.66
N ASP A 234 4.19 -24.23 5.96
CA ASP A 234 5.04 -24.50 4.79
C ASP A 234 4.29 -25.18 3.61
N ASP A 235 2.98 -24.99 3.51
CA ASP A 235 2.12 -25.51 2.46
C ASP A 235 1.79 -24.41 1.44
N ILE A 236 2.41 -24.48 0.26
CA ILE A 236 2.19 -23.47 -0.79
C ILE A 236 1.30 -23.96 -1.93
N GLU A 237 1.00 -25.25 -1.98
CA GLU A 237 0.23 -25.84 -3.10
C GLU A 237 -1.15 -25.17 -3.29
N PRO A 238 -1.93 -24.87 -2.21
CA PRO A 238 -3.25 -24.27 -2.36
C PRO A 238 -3.23 -22.75 -2.58
N LEU A 239 -2.08 -22.07 -2.54
CA LEU A 239 -2.04 -20.59 -2.57
C LEU A 239 -2.68 -20.01 -3.83
N GLY A 240 -2.47 -20.64 -4.98
CA GLY A 240 -3.09 -20.19 -6.24
C GLY A 240 -4.62 -20.28 -6.18
N GLU A 241 -5.15 -21.37 -5.63
CA GLU A 241 -6.61 -21.51 -5.48
C GLU A 241 -7.21 -20.44 -4.57
N LEU A 242 -6.51 -20.03 -3.50
CA LEU A 242 -6.95 -18.93 -2.64
C LEU A 242 -6.90 -17.58 -3.39
N LEU A 243 -5.89 -17.36 -4.24
CA LEU A 243 -5.82 -16.17 -5.10
C LEU A 243 -6.99 -16.12 -6.08
N ASP A 244 -7.31 -17.26 -6.74
CA ASP A 244 -8.49 -17.33 -7.62
C ASP A 244 -9.79 -17.05 -6.85
N GLN A 245 -9.99 -17.69 -5.70
CA GLN A 245 -11.17 -17.45 -4.87
C GLN A 245 -11.29 -15.97 -4.50
N ASN A 246 -10.19 -15.34 -4.04
CA ASN A 246 -10.18 -13.91 -3.73
C ASN A 246 -10.50 -13.06 -4.96
N TRP A 247 -9.97 -13.42 -6.14
CA TRP A 247 -10.27 -12.72 -7.38
C TRP A 247 -11.74 -12.81 -7.77
N GLN A 248 -12.36 -14.01 -7.67
CA GLN A 248 -13.78 -14.19 -7.96
C GLN A 248 -14.69 -13.40 -7.01
N LEU A 249 -14.33 -13.30 -5.71
CA LEU A 249 -15.03 -12.44 -4.76
C LEU A 249 -14.82 -10.96 -5.10
N LYS A 250 -13.58 -10.55 -5.36
CA LYS A 250 -13.21 -9.16 -5.66
C LYS A 250 -13.93 -8.61 -6.87
N ARG A 251 -14.10 -9.40 -7.93
CA ARG A 251 -14.82 -9.00 -9.15
C ARG A 251 -16.30 -8.66 -8.88
N GLN A 252 -16.89 -9.22 -7.82
CA GLN A 252 -18.26 -8.98 -7.44
C GLN A 252 -18.42 -7.74 -6.55
N MET A 253 -17.32 -7.17 -6.00
CA MET A 253 -17.40 -6.04 -5.07
C MET A 253 -17.85 -4.75 -5.73
N THR A 254 -17.33 -4.44 -6.91
CA THR A 254 -17.49 -3.14 -7.58
C THR A 254 -17.40 -3.32 -9.09
N VAL A 255 -18.23 -2.59 -9.82
CA VAL A 255 -18.16 -2.56 -11.29
C VAL A 255 -16.86 -1.86 -11.71
N GLY A 256 -16.13 -2.45 -12.68
CA GLY A 256 -14.88 -1.85 -13.18
C GLY A 256 -13.59 -2.31 -12.48
N ILE A 257 -13.66 -3.22 -11.50
CA ILE A 257 -12.48 -3.91 -10.96
C ILE A 257 -11.81 -4.76 -12.04
N SER A 258 -12.58 -5.34 -12.95
CA SER A 258 -12.10 -6.02 -14.15
C SER A 258 -12.74 -5.46 -15.41
N ASP A 259 -12.20 -5.83 -16.55
CA ASP A 259 -12.78 -5.61 -17.88
C ASP A 259 -12.45 -6.79 -18.80
N SER A 260 -13.04 -6.81 -20.00
CA SER A 260 -12.88 -7.92 -20.96
C SER A 260 -11.42 -8.23 -21.30
N GLN A 261 -10.54 -7.25 -21.26
CA GLN A 261 -9.12 -7.43 -21.55
C GLN A 261 -8.40 -8.11 -20.38
N ILE A 262 -8.65 -7.65 -19.15
CA ILE A 262 -8.09 -8.26 -17.93
C ILE A 262 -8.62 -9.69 -17.78
N ASP A 263 -9.93 -9.89 -17.98
CA ASP A 263 -10.54 -11.22 -17.95
C ASP A 263 -9.94 -12.14 -19.01
N GLY A 264 -9.64 -11.59 -20.21
CA GLY A 264 -8.98 -12.34 -21.28
C GLY A 264 -7.54 -12.75 -20.90
N TRP A 265 -6.78 -11.89 -20.24
CA TRP A 265 -5.43 -12.23 -19.75
C TRP A 265 -5.48 -13.25 -18.62
N TYR A 266 -6.37 -13.05 -17.66
CA TYR A 266 -6.60 -14.00 -16.57
C TYR A 266 -6.92 -15.40 -17.09
N ASN A 267 -7.90 -15.52 -18.00
CA ASN A 267 -8.29 -16.80 -18.59
C ASN A 267 -7.13 -17.47 -19.35
N LYS A 268 -6.28 -16.69 -20.04
CA LYS A 268 -5.08 -17.23 -20.72
C LYS A 268 -4.07 -17.77 -19.72
N GLY A 269 -3.89 -17.10 -18.57
CA GLY A 269 -3.04 -17.60 -17.48
C GLY A 269 -3.54 -18.95 -16.96
N MET A 270 -4.83 -19.02 -16.62
CA MET A 270 -5.45 -20.26 -16.13
C MET A 270 -5.35 -21.41 -17.15
N LEU A 271 -5.59 -21.15 -18.44
CA LEU A 271 -5.41 -22.13 -19.52
C LEU A 271 -3.96 -22.57 -19.71
N ALA A 272 -2.99 -21.74 -19.36
CA ALA A 272 -1.56 -22.05 -19.39
C ALA A 272 -1.07 -22.81 -18.16
N GLY A 273 -1.94 -23.07 -17.18
CA GLY A 273 -1.61 -23.87 -15.99
C GLY A 273 -1.39 -23.05 -14.72
N ALA A 274 -1.72 -21.75 -14.71
CA ALA A 274 -1.79 -21.01 -13.45
C ALA A 274 -2.95 -21.56 -12.60
N THR A 275 -2.79 -21.49 -11.28
CA THR A 275 -3.81 -21.94 -10.32
C THR A 275 -4.57 -20.75 -9.67
N GLY A 276 -4.09 -19.52 -9.91
CA GLY A 276 -4.73 -18.30 -9.45
C GLY A 276 -3.94 -17.06 -9.81
#